data_a4ae9a5bfdc2c2bef4e415bad0ec4e9d
#
_entry.id   a4ae9a5bfdc2c2bef4e415bad0ec4e9d
#
_cell.length_a   1.000
_cell.length_b   1.000
_cell.length_c   1.000
_cell.angle_alpha   90.00
_cell.angle_beta   90.00
_cell.angle_gamma   90.00
#
_symmetry.space_group_name_H-M   'P 1'
#
loop_
_entity.id
_entity.type
_entity.pdbx_description
1 polymer ?
#
loop_
_entity_poly.entity_id
_entity_poly.type
_entity_poly.pdbx_seq_one_letter_code
_entity_poly.pdbx_strand_id
1 'polypeptide(L)'
;MSTYDVAWTGQFKKDYKLARKRNLKIELLDEIIRKLSRGEVLSQENRDHELSGNWSGYRECHVQPDWLLIYRIEEGLLILTLTRTGTHSDLFGK
;
A
#
# COMPACT_ATOMS: atom_id res chain seq x y z
N MET A 1 3.40 16.83 -8.92
CA MET A 1 4.27 17.23 -7.80
C MET A 1 4.09 16.27 -6.65
N SER A 2 5.18 15.78 -6.11
CA SER A 2 5.12 14.84 -4.98
C SER A 2 4.84 15.59 -3.68
N THR A 3 3.86 15.13 -2.90
CA THR A 3 3.50 15.72 -1.61
C THR A 3 4.22 15.01 -0.48
N TYR A 4 4.40 13.70 -0.62
CA TYR A 4 4.99 12.87 0.44
C TYR A 4 6.27 12.21 -0.02
N ASP A 5 7.23 12.12 0.90
CA ASP A 5 8.40 11.28 0.69
C ASP A 5 7.97 9.83 0.96
N VAL A 6 8.45 8.91 0.13
CA VAL A 6 8.04 7.51 0.23
C VAL A 6 9.08 6.72 1.01
N ALA A 7 8.63 6.04 2.06
CA ALA A 7 9.47 5.17 2.87
C ALA A 7 8.96 3.72 2.74
N TRP A 8 9.87 2.77 2.68
CA TRP A 8 9.58 1.35 2.57
C TRP A 8 10.01 0.65 3.85
N THR A 9 9.09 -0.08 4.49
CA THR A 9 9.49 -0.93 5.62
C THR A 9 10.28 -2.12 5.09
N GLY A 10 11.07 -2.75 5.97
CA GLY A 10 11.79 -3.96 5.60
C GLY A 10 10.85 -5.06 5.13
N GLN A 11 9.71 -5.20 5.79
CA GLN A 11 8.72 -6.21 5.41
C GLN A 11 8.10 -5.90 4.05
N PHE A 12 7.84 -4.63 3.75
CA PHE A 12 7.31 -4.26 2.44
C PHE A 12 8.29 -4.62 1.33
N LYS A 13 9.59 -4.42 1.57
CA LYS A 13 10.61 -4.78 0.57
C LYS A 13 10.55 -6.27 0.24
N LYS A 14 10.38 -7.11 1.25
CA LYS A 14 10.24 -8.56 1.06
C LYS A 14 8.95 -8.89 0.32
N ASP A 15 7.86 -8.25 0.72
CA ASP A 15 6.55 -8.44 0.07
C ASP A 15 6.60 -8.05 -1.40
N TYR A 16 7.28 -6.95 -1.72
CA TYR A 16 7.42 -6.45 -3.09
C TYR A 16 8.18 -7.48 -3.95
N LYS A 17 9.27 -8.03 -3.42
CA LYS A 17 10.03 -9.06 -4.15
C LYS A 17 9.19 -10.30 -4.38
N LEU A 18 8.39 -10.69 -3.39
CA LEU A 18 7.51 -11.86 -3.53
C LEU A 18 6.45 -11.62 -4.60
N ALA A 19 5.88 -10.42 -4.64
CA ALA A 19 4.90 -10.05 -5.66
C ALA A 19 5.50 -10.18 -7.06
N ARG A 20 6.74 -9.74 -7.23
CA ARG A 20 7.44 -9.88 -8.50
C ARG A 20 7.68 -11.34 -8.87
N LYS A 21 8.06 -12.17 -7.90
CA LYS A 21 8.25 -13.61 -8.12
C LYS A 21 6.96 -14.30 -8.55
N ARG A 22 5.83 -13.83 -8.02
CA ARG A 22 4.51 -14.39 -8.37
C ARG A 22 4.00 -13.87 -9.71
N ASN A 23 4.78 -13.06 -10.41
CA ASN A 23 4.41 -12.45 -11.68
C ASN A 23 3.17 -11.56 -11.58
N LEU A 24 2.96 -10.92 -10.44
CA LEU A 24 1.91 -9.93 -10.32
C LEU A 24 2.30 -8.70 -11.15
N LYS A 25 1.29 -7.97 -11.61
CA LYS A 25 1.53 -6.78 -12.42
C LYS A 25 2.05 -5.65 -11.54
N ILE A 26 3.34 -5.67 -11.28
CA ILE A 26 3.98 -4.74 -10.33
C ILE A 26 3.75 -3.28 -10.73
N GLU A 27 3.59 -2.99 -12.01
CA GLU A 27 3.32 -1.64 -12.48
C GLU A 27 2.01 -1.09 -11.95
N LEU A 28 1.03 -1.94 -11.60
CA LEU A 28 -0.21 -1.51 -10.98
C LEU A 28 0.05 -0.99 -9.57
N LEU A 29 0.89 -1.69 -8.83
CA LEU A 29 1.28 -1.26 -7.48
C LEU A 29 2.08 0.04 -7.55
N ASP A 30 3.04 0.10 -8.47
CA ASP A 30 3.86 1.30 -8.64
C ASP A 30 3.01 2.52 -8.96
N GLU A 31 1.98 2.34 -9.80
CA GLU A 31 1.08 3.45 -10.15
C GLU A 31 0.31 3.96 -8.94
N ILE A 32 -0.19 3.04 -8.10
CA ILE A 32 -0.90 3.42 -6.88
C ILE A 32 0.02 4.18 -5.93
N ILE A 33 1.26 3.69 -5.78
CA ILE A 33 2.24 4.36 -4.92
C ILE A 33 2.50 5.78 -5.42
N ARG A 34 2.64 5.97 -6.73
CA ARG A 34 2.85 7.31 -7.29
C ARG A 34 1.67 8.23 -6.99
N LYS A 35 0.44 7.73 -7.16
CA LYS A 35 -0.75 8.54 -6.88
C LYS A 35 -0.81 8.94 -5.41
N LEU A 36 -0.56 7.99 -4.52
CA LEU A 36 -0.57 8.28 -3.10
C LEU A 36 0.53 9.29 -2.72
N SER A 37 1.71 9.18 -3.33
CA SER A 37 2.81 10.09 -3.03
C SER A 37 2.49 11.52 -3.46
N ARG A 38 1.62 11.69 -4.44
CA ARG A 38 1.19 13.01 -4.93
C ARG A 38 0.00 13.54 -4.14
N GLY A 39 -0.53 12.78 -3.19
CA GLY A 39 -1.71 13.16 -2.45
C GLY A 39 -3.00 12.99 -3.23
N GLU A 40 -2.98 12.22 -4.32
CA GLU A 40 -4.17 12.01 -5.14
C GLU A 40 -5.12 11.00 -4.49
N VAL A 41 -6.41 11.19 -4.74
CA VAL A 41 -7.44 10.26 -4.29
C VAL A 41 -7.49 9.09 -5.27
N LEU A 42 -7.49 7.86 -4.74
CA LEU A 42 -7.59 6.68 -5.58
C LEU A 42 -9.03 6.51 -6.10
N SER A 43 -9.19 5.73 -7.17
CA SER A 43 -10.52 5.44 -7.71
C SER A 43 -11.28 4.53 -6.74
N GLN A 44 -12.60 4.49 -6.88
CA GLN A 44 -13.46 3.66 -6.02
C GLN A 44 -13.10 2.18 -6.10
N GLU A 45 -12.60 1.73 -7.23
CA GLU A 45 -12.19 0.34 -7.44
C GLU A 45 -11.12 -0.09 -6.45
N ASN A 46 -10.28 0.83 -6.04
CA ASN A 46 -9.18 0.54 -5.13
C ASN A 46 -9.62 0.43 -3.67
N ARG A 47 -10.86 0.80 -3.35
CA ARG A 47 -11.43 0.66 -2.00
C ARG A 47 -10.52 1.15 -0.89
N ASP A 48 -9.94 2.32 -1.07
CA ASP A 48 -9.04 2.91 -0.08
C ASP A 48 -9.83 3.26 1.18
N HIS A 49 -9.40 2.72 2.33
CA HIS A 49 -10.11 2.93 3.59
C HIS A 49 -9.18 2.77 4.79
N GLU A 50 -9.60 3.34 5.92
CA GLU A 50 -8.86 3.20 7.16
C GLU A 50 -9.06 1.81 7.75
N LEU A 51 -8.03 1.31 8.40
CA LEU A 51 -8.10 0.05 9.13
C LEU A 51 -8.36 0.33 10.62
N SER A 52 -8.80 -0.70 11.32
CA SER A 52 -9.10 -0.59 12.75
C SER A 52 -8.40 -1.72 13.51
N GLY A 53 -8.63 -1.77 14.83
CA GLY A 53 -8.03 -2.80 15.67
C GLY A 53 -6.51 -2.67 15.72
N ASN A 54 -5.82 -3.78 15.52
CA ASN A 54 -4.35 -3.80 15.55
C ASN A 54 -3.70 -2.97 14.46
N TRP A 55 -4.45 -2.66 13.40
CA TRP A 55 -3.97 -1.85 12.28
C TRP A 55 -4.47 -0.40 12.34
N SER A 56 -4.96 0.03 13.50
CA SER A 56 -5.41 1.41 13.68
C SER A 56 -4.29 2.39 13.32
N GLY A 57 -4.63 3.42 12.58
CA GLY A 57 -3.65 4.39 12.08
C GLY A 57 -3.09 4.08 10.71
N TYR A 58 -3.43 2.91 10.16
CA TYR A 58 -3.03 2.50 8.82
C TYR A 58 -4.22 2.53 7.88
N ARG A 59 -3.92 2.57 6.60
CA ARG A 59 -4.94 2.51 5.54
C ARG A 59 -4.64 1.32 4.64
N GLU A 60 -5.67 0.84 3.98
CA GLU A 60 -5.56 -0.27 3.03
C GLU A 60 -6.22 0.13 1.72
N CYS A 61 -5.62 -0.26 0.62
CA CYS A 61 -6.28 -0.16 -0.68
C CYS A 61 -6.05 -1.45 -1.46
N HIS A 62 -6.91 -1.67 -2.46
CA HIS A 62 -6.84 -2.85 -3.31
C HIS A 62 -6.14 -2.48 -4.61
N VAL A 63 -4.99 -3.11 -4.86
CA VAL A 63 -4.30 -3.00 -6.16
C VAL A 63 -5.10 -3.81 -7.19
N GLN A 64 -5.52 -5.00 -6.77
CA GLN A 64 -6.46 -5.88 -7.47
C GLN A 64 -7.34 -6.50 -6.39
N PRO A 65 -8.43 -7.21 -6.74
CA PRO A 65 -9.39 -7.71 -5.73
C PRO A 65 -8.77 -8.44 -4.54
N ASP A 66 -7.74 -9.25 -4.76
CA ASP A 66 -7.06 -9.94 -3.66
C ASP A 66 -5.58 -9.57 -3.59
N TRP A 67 -5.25 -8.36 -3.95
CA TRP A 67 -3.89 -7.84 -3.80
C TRP A 67 -3.97 -6.48 -3.13
N LEU A 68 -3.54 -6.42 -1.88
CA LEU A 68 -3.70 -5.28 -1.00
C LEU A 68 -2.40 -4.52 -0.81
N LEU A 69 -2.53 -3.24 -0.51
CA LEU A 69 -1.42 -2.41 -0.03
C LEU A 69 -1.84 -1.80 1.29
N ILE A 70 -1.06 -2.04 2.34
CA ILE A 70 -1.25 -1.38 3.63
C ILE A 70 -0.19 -0.29 3.75
N TYR A 71 -0.63 0.92 4.06
CA TYR A 71 0.26 2.07 4.13
C TYR A 71 -0.19 3.02 5.22
N ARG A 72 0.67 3.98 5.52
CA ARG A 72 0.39 5.00 6.53
C ARG A 72 0.88 6.34 6.00
N ILE A 73 0.10 7.38 6.23
CA ILE A 73 0.49 8.74 5.87
C ILE A 73 0.70 9.52 7.16
N GLU A 74 1.89 10.09 7.31
CA GLU A 74 2.21 10.95 8.44
C GLU A 74 2.21 12.39 7.93
N GLU A 75 1.08 13.06 8.10
CA GLU A 75 0.86 14.40 7.55
C GLU A 75 1.90 15.41 8.06
N GLY A 76 2.20 15.39 9.34
CA GLY A 76 3.13 16.33 9.94
C GLY A 76 4.56 16.21 9.41
N LEU A 77 4.94 15.02 8.94
CA LEU A 77 6.28 14.76 8.42
C LEU A 77 6.28 14.64 6.90
N LEU A 78 5.11 14.66 6.28
CA LEU A 78 4.93 14.48 4.83
C LEU A 78 5.58 13.17 4.36
N ILE A 79 5.34 12.08 5.10
CA ILE A 79 5.88 10.75 4.78
C ILE A 79 4.74 9.78 4.47
N LEU A 80 4.91 9.06 3.36
CA LEU A 80 4.06 7.93 3.00
C LEU A 80 4.88 6.66 3.29
N THR A 81 4.47 5.90 4.30
CA THR A 81 5.15 4.65 4.66
C THR A 81 4.42 3.47 4.06
N LEU A 82 5.09 2.76 3.15
CA LEU A 82 4.57 1.53 2.56
C LEU A 82 4.90 0.41 3.53
N THR A 83 3.85 -0.19 4.10
CA THR A 83 3.99 -1.09 5.24
C THR A 83 3.96 -2.56 4.86
N ARG A 84 2.97 -2.97 4.08
CA ARG A 84 2.84 -4.35 3.59
C ARG A 84 2.11 -4.39 2.26
N THR A 85 2.37 -5.43 1.48
CA THR A 85 1.54 -5.75 0.31
C THR A 85 1.46 -7.27 0.17
N GLY A 86 0.32 -7.75 -0.32
CA GLY A 86 0.09 -9.18 -0.49
C GLY A 86 -1.40 -9.48 -0.57
N THR A 87 -1.74 -10.77 -0.57
CA THR A 87 -3.13 -11.21 -0.55
C THR A 87 -3.71 -11.06 0.85
N HIS A 88 -5.04 -11.21 0.98
CA HIS A 88 -5.67 -11.25 2.30
C HIS A 88 -5.04 -12.34 3.17
N SER A 89 -4.77 -13.51 2.57
CA SER A 89 -4.15 -14.62 3.28
C SER A 89 -2.74 -14.26 3.76
N ASP A 90 -1.95 -13.58 2.91
CA ASP A 90 -0.59 -13.17 3.27
C ASP A 90 -0.59 -12.21 4.46
N LEU A 91 -1.52 -11.28 4.48
CA LEU A 91 -1.50 -10.18 5.44
C LEU A 91 -2.29 -10.45 6.70
N PHE A 92 -3.38 -11.22 6.60
CA PHE A 92 -4.30 -11.44 7.71
C PHE A 92 -4.48 -12.91 8.07
N GLY A 93 -3.81 -13.80 7.37
CA GLY A 93 -3.87 -15.24 7.67
C GLY A 93 -5.19 -15.91 7.34
N LYS A 94 -5.91 -15.39 6.36
CA LYS A 94 -7.23 -15.96 6.01
C LYS A 94 -7.34 -16.36 4.57
#